data_1f09a7f3ac64480fff6b62106d457d7b
#
_entry.id   1f09a7f3ac64480fff6b62106d457d7b
#
_cell.length_a   1.000
_cell.length_b   1.000
_cell.length_c   1.000
_cell.angle_alpha   90.00
_cell.angle_beta   90.00
_cell.angle_gamma   90.00
#
_symmetry.space_group_name_H-M   'P 1'
#
loop_
_entity.id
_entity.type
_entity.pdbx_description
1 polymer ?
#
loop_
_entity_poly.entity_id
_entity_poly.type
_entity_poly.pdbx_seq_one_letter_code
_entity_poly.pdbx_strand_id
1 'polypeptide(L)'
;MKKLYVLFQDIAGGRLFIEETEDDDFTYQELGGCHANNIFESEDENEVLRKYDEIIESETIYVVARGCETDRIKIITLRPDEGTIQEALSDISDYYMENFKEVCICNSKDELRKKGYRLEDY
;
A
#
# COMPACT_ATOMS: atom_id res chain seq x y z
N MET A 1 8.51 -9.62 30.83
CA MET A 1 7.90 -8.46 30.18
C MET A 1 7.07 -8.88 29.00
N LYS A 2 5.92 -8.26 28.87
CA LYS A 2 5.05 -8.52 27.73
C LYS A 2 5.49 -7.70 26.53
N LYS A 3 5.54 -8.32 25.37
CA LYS A 3 5.79 -7.61 24.13
C LYS A 3 4.47 -7.10 23.58
N LEU A 4 4.46 -5.87 23.13
CA LEU A 4 3.34 -5.27 22.46
C LEU A 4 3.72 -5.06 21.00
N TYR A 5 2.86 -5.50 20.10
CA TYR A 5 3.03 -5.31 18.64
C TYR A 5 2.02 -4.28 18.18
N VAL A 6 2.49 -3.26 17.47
CA VAL A 6 1.66 -2.14 17.05
C VAL A 6 1.74 -1.98 15.55
N LEU A 7 0.58 -1.94 14.91
CA LEU A 7 0.46 -1.69 13.49
C LEU A 7 0.23 -0.19 13.28
N PHE A 8 1.13 0.44 12.55
CA PHE A 8 1.09 1.85 12.23
C PHE A 8 0.80 2.08 10.76
N GLN A 9 0.20 3.22 10.46
CA GLN A 9 0.09 3.72 9.11
C GLN A 9 0.71 5.11 9.03
N ASP A 10 1.67 5.27 8.10
CA ASP A 10 2.33 6.54 7.84
C ASP A 10 1.32 7.54 7.25
N ILE A 11 1.23 8.72 7.86
CA ILE A 11 0.32 9.78 7.42
C ILE A 11 0.71 10.31 6.03
N ALA A 12 2.01 10.44 5.78
CA ALA A 12 2.53 11.04 4.55
C ALA A 12 2.45 10.11 3.34
N GLY A 13 2.80 8.82 3.53
CA GLY A 13 2.87 7.86 2.44
C GLY A 13 1.81 6.77 2.43
N GLY A 14 1.04 6.66 3.51
CA GLY A 14 0.05 5.60 3.66
C GLY A 14 0.63 4.22 3.87
N ARG A 15 1.92 4.09 4.09
CA ARG A 15 2.60 2.81 4.30
C ARG A 15 2.22 2.21 5.64
N LEU A 16 2.00 0.91 5.65
CA LEU A 16 1.76 0.15 6.87
C LEU A 16 3.07 -0.47 7.36
N PHE A 17 3.30 -0.43 8.66
CA PHE A 17 4.45 -1.08 9.27
C PHE A 17 4.11 -1.54 10.68
N ILE A 18 4.86 -2.53 11.16
CA ILE A 18 4.66 -3.13 12.48
C ILE A 18 5.92 -2.87 13.30
N GLU A 19 5.72 -2.34 14.51
CA GLU A 19 6.78 -2.16 15.48
C GLU A 19 6.49 -3.00 16.72
N GLU A 20 7.54 -3.47 17.40
CA GLU A 20 7.39 -4.19 18.65
C GLU A 20 8.04 -3.40 19.79
N THR A 21 7.44 -3.50 20.98
CA THR A 21 7.99 -2.88 22.18
C THR A 21 7.76 -3.77 23.39
N GLU A 22 8.66 -3.70 24.34
CA GLU A 22 8.54 -4.35 25.64
C GLU A 22 8.10 -3.38 26.74
N ASP A 23 7.95 -2.11 26.39
CA ASP A 23 7.62 -1.03 27.33
C ASP A 23 6.12 -0.81 27.39
N ASP A 24 5.52 -1.09 28.56
CA ASP A 24 4.08 -0.91 28.78
C ASP A 24 3.66 0.55 28.86
N ASP A 25 4.60 1.46 29.14
CA ASP A 25 4.33 2.90 29.29
C ASP A 25 4.56 3.68 28.00
N PHE A 26 4.92 2.98 26.92
CA PHE A 26 5.19 3.65 25.67
C PHE A 26 3.91 4.23 25.04
N THR A 27 4.08 5.35 24.37
CA THR A 27 3.04 5.89 23.48
C THR A 27 3.47 5.67 22.03
N TYR A 28 2.53 5.43 21.15
CA TYR A 28 2.86 5.21 19.73
C TYR A 28 3.56 6.41 19.10
N GLN A 29 3.53 7.58 19.74
CA GLN A 29 4.33 8.74 19.33
C GLN A 29 5.82 8.48 19.47
N GLU A 30 6.22 7.67 20.44
CA GLU A 30 7.63 7.30 20.66
C GLU A 30 8.13 6.31 19.60
N LEU A 31 7.26 5.41 19.14
CA LEU A 31 7.60 4.43 18.09
C LEU A 31 7.40 4.98 16.69
N GLY A 32 6.20 5.47 16.39
CA GLY A 32 5.82 5.93 15.07
C GLY A 32 6.16 7.38 14.78
N GLY A 33 6.45 8.15 15.82
CA GLY A 33 6.62 9.59 15.70
C GLY A 33 5.30 10.29 15.41
N CYS A 34 5.37 11.58 15.09
CA CYS A 34 4.18 12.37 14.79
C CYS A 34 3.62 12.11 13.39
N HIS A 35 4.25 11.24 12.61
CA HIS A 35 3.89 10.98 11.22
C HIS A 35 3.19 9.64 11.01
N ALA A 36 2.83 8.93 12.07
CA ALA A 36 2.18 7.63 11.98
C ALA A 36 1.00 7.52 12.94
N ASN A 37 -0.07 6.87 12.48
CA ASN A 37 -1.26 6.58 13.27
C ASN A 37 -1.24 5.13 13.73
N ASN A 38 -1.61 4.90 14.99
CA ASN A 38 -1.84 3.56 15.51
C ASN A 38 -3.15 3.02 14.94
N ILE A 39 -3.07 1.94 14.18
CA ILE A 39 -4.24 1.29 13.57
C ILE A 39 -4.75 0.16 14.48
N PHE A 40 -3.82 -0.63 15.03
CA PHE A 40 -4.15 -1.81 15.82
C PHE A 40 -2.96 -2.19 16.68
N GLU A 41 -3.24 -2.69 17.88
CA GLU A 41 -2.18 -3.18 18.77
C GLU A 41 -2.62 -4.45 19.47
N SER A 42 -1.67 -5.34 19.73
CA SER A 42 -1.93 -6.59 20.44
C SER A 42 -0.65 -7.14 21.04
N GLU A 43 -0.77 -7.91 22.11
CA GLU A 43 0.32 -8.68 22.68
C GLU A 43 0.64 -9.92 21.83
N ASP A 44 -0.30 -10.33 20.96
CA ASP A 44 -0.14 -11.45 20.05
C ASP A 44 0.26 -10.95 18.67
N GLU A 45 1.49 -11.26 18.26
CA GLU A 45 2.00 -10.90 16.94
C GLU A 45 1.11 -11.42 15.81
N ASN A 46 0.57 -12.63 15.95
CA ASN A 46 -0.26 -13.24 14.93
C ASN A 46 -1.55 -12.45 14.68
N GLU A 47 -2.11 -11.85 15.71
CA GLU A 47 -3.29 -10.99 15.57
C GLU A 47 -2.97 -9.74 14.75
N VAL A 48 -1.82 -9.13 15.02
CA VAL A 48 -1.38 -7.92 14.30
C VAL A 48 -1.08 -8.26 12.84
N LEU A 49 -0.40 -9.38 12.59
CA LEU A 49 -0.12 -9.83 11.22
C LEU A 49 -1.40 -10.13 10.45
N ARG A 50 -2.38 -10.74 11.11
CA ARG A 50 -3.68 -11.00 10.49
C ARG A 50 -4.40 -9.72 10.12
N LYS A 51 -4.39 -8.75 11.01
CA LYS A 51 -4.98 -7.43 10.76
C LYS A 51 -4.28 -6.72 9.62
N TYR A 52 -2.95 -6.80 9.56
CA TYR A 52 -2.15 -6.28 8.47
C TYR A 52 -2.58 -6.88 7.13
N ASP A 53 -2.70 -8.21 7.06
CA ASP A 53 -3.09 -8.91 5.84
C ASP A 53 -4.51 -8.53 5.40
N GLU A 54 -5.44 -8.39 6.33
CA GLU A 54 -6.81 -7.94 6.05
C GLU A 54 -6.83 -6.56 5.39
N ILE A 55 -6.05 -5.62 5.93
CA ILE A 55 -5.97 -4.26 5.39
C ILE A 55 -5.35 -4.27 4.00
N ILE A 56 -4.24 -5.00 3.83
CA ILE A 56 -3.58 -5.13 2.53
C ILE A 56 -4.57 -5.66 1.48
N GLU A 57 -5.30 -6.70 1.82
CA GLU A 57 -6.25 -7.32 0.89
C GLU A 57 -7.41 -6.38 0.54
N SER A 58 -7.94 -5.65 1.53
CA SER A 58 -9.09 -4.77 1.32
C SER A 58 -8.76 -3.44 0.67
N GLU A 59 -7.53 -2.93 0.85
CA GLU A 59 -7.11 -1.61 0.37
C GLU A 59 -6.20 -1.66 -0.86
N THR A 60 -5.90 -2.85 -1.37
CA THR A 60 -5.13 -2.98 -2.62
C THR A 60 -5.94 -2.39 -3.78
N ILE A 61 -5.28 -1.53 -4.56
CA ILE A 61 -5.89 -0.90 -5.73
C ILE A 61 -5.12 -1.28 -7.00
N TYR A 62 -5.77 -1.09 -8.13
CA TYR A 62 -5.19 -1.35 -9.44
C TYR A 62 -5.18 -0.05 -10.23
N VAL A 63 -4.01 0.41 -10.59
CA VAL A 63 -3.82 1.65 -11.32
C VAL A 63 -3.56 1.31 -12.79
N VAL A 64 -4.44 1.74 -13.67
CA VAL A 64 -4.24 1.60 -15.11
C VAL A 64 -3.45 2.80 -15.59
N ALA A 65 -2.29 2.56 -16.18
CA ALA A 65 -1.40 3.59 -16.66
C ALA A 65 -1.17 3.43 -18.17
N ARG A 66 -1.00 4.56 -18.84
CA ARG A 66 -0.77 4.61 -20.28
C ARG A 66 0.52 5.35 -20.58
N GLY A 67 1.37 4.74 -21.41
CA GLY A 67 2.59 5.37 -21.89
C GLY A 67 2.27 6.48 -22.89
N CYS A 68 2.94 7.63 -22.73
CA CYS A 68 2.70 8.79 -23.55
C CYS A 68 3.27 8.66 -24.98
N GLU A 69 4.27 7.82 -25.16
CA GLU A 69 4.95 7.66 -26.46
C GLU A 69 4.46 6.48 -27.27
N THR A 70 4.23 5.34 -26.59
CA THR A 70 3.88 4.08 -27.27
C THR A 70 2.42 3.68 -27.11
N ASP A 71 1.65 4.42 -26.33
CA ASP A 71 0.27 4.06 -25.93
C ASP A 71 0.18 2.72 -25.22
N ARG A 72 1.29 2.26 -24.65
CA ARG A 72 1.36 1.01 -23.89
C ARG A 72 0.51 1.12 -22.64
N ILE A 73 -0.32 0.10 -22.41
CA ILE A 73 -1.13 0.02 -21.19
C ILE A 73 -0.44 -0.92 -20.19
N LYS A 74 -0.33 -0.47 -18.97
CA LYS A 74 0.19 -1.27 -17.86
C LYS A 74 -0.76 -1.14 -16.67
N ILE A 75 -0.91 -2.22 -15.94
CA ILE A 75 -1.73 -2.25 -14.74
C ILE A 75 -0.79 -2.46 -13.56
N ILE A 76 -0.82 -1.50 -12.63
CA ILE A 76 0.00 -1.54 -11.44
C ILE A 76 -0.88 -2.00 -10.28
N THR A 77 -0.50 -3.10 -9.65
CA THR A 77 -1.13 -3.54 -8.40
C THR A 77 -0.44 -2.79 -7.27
N LEU A 78 -1.16 -1.90 -6.63
CA LEU A 78 -0.61 -1.06 -5.57
C LEU A 78 -1.21 -1.45 -4.22
N ARG A 79 -0.37 -1.97 -3.34
CA ARG A 79 -0.74 -2.33 -1.98
C ARG A 79 -0.55 -1.11 -1.08
N PRO A 80 -1.33 -0.99 0.02
CA PRO A 80 -1.22 0.17 0.90
C PRO A 80 0.16 0.35 1.55
N ASP A 81 0.97 -0.71 1.61
CA ASP A 81 2.33 -0.67 2.16
C ASP A 81 3.41 -0.33 1.12
N GLU A 82 3.05 -0.14 -0.14
CA GLU A 82 4.02 0.05 -1.23
C GLU A 82 4.28 1.52 -1.58
N GLY A 83 3.57 2.45 -0.98
CA GLY A 83 3.74 3.87 -1.23
C GLY A 83 2.58 4.50 -1.98
N THR A 84 2.85 5.59 -2.69
CA THR A 84 1.83 6.37 -3.38
C THR A 84 1.71 6.01 -4.86
N ILE A 85 0.59 6.41 -5.46
CA ILE A 85 0.36 6.27 -6.91
C ILE A 85 1.43 7.02 -7.70
N GLN A 86 1.82 8.20 -7.25
CA GLN A 86 2.85 9.01 -7.91
C GLN A 86 4.19 8.29 -7.94
N GLU A 87 4.58 7.67 -6.84
CA GLU A 87 5.81 6.87 -6.77
C GLU A 87 5.76 5.69 -7.73
N ALA A 88 4.63 4.99 -7.79
CA ALA A 88 4.44 3.84 -8.68
C ALA A 88 4.52 4.25 -10.15
N LEU A 89 3.91 5.38 -10.52
CA LEU A 89 3.98 5.91 -11.88
C LEU A 89 5.39 6.33 -12.25
N SER A 90 6.11 6.93 -11.31
CA SER A 90 7.51 7.33 -11.52
C SER A 90 8.40 6.10 -11.76
N ASP A 91 8.21 5.05 -10.96
CA ASP A 91 9.00 3.82 -11.10
C ASP A 91 8.77 3.14 -12.46
N ILE A 92 7.52 3.04 -12.90
CA ILE A 92 7.22 2.42 -14.19
C ILE A 92 7.70 3.29 -15.36
N SER A 93 7.65 4.60 -15.19
CA SER A 93 8.16 5.54 -16.18
C SER A 93 9.67 5.38 -16.38
N ASP A 94 10.40 5.24 -15.27
CA ASP A 94 11.84 5.00 -15.31
C ASP A 94 12.18 3.64 -15.94
N TYR A 95 11.42 2.61 -15.61
CA TYR A 95 11.65 1.27 -16.12
C TYR A 95 11.51 1.18 -17.64
N TYR A 96 10.48 1.82 -18.20
CA TYR A 96 10.22 1.79 -19.64
C TYR A 96 10.82 2.98 -20.40
N MET A 97 11.44 3.91 -19.69
CA MET A 97 12.04 5.10 -20.28
C MET A 97 11.03 5.95 -21.07
N GLU A 98 9.79 5.98 -20.60
CA GLU A 98 8.75 6.85 -21.15
C GLU A 98 7.79 7.28 -20.03
N ASN A 99 7.16 8.43 -20.18
CA ASN A 99 6.22 8.92 -19.19
C ASN A 99 4.91 8.12 -19.22
N PHE A 100 4.47 7.66 -18.06
CA PHE A 100 3.19 7.00 -17.88
C PHE A 100 2.26 7.92 -17.10
N LYS A 101 1.01 7.96 -17.55
CA LYS A 101 -0.04 8.72 -16.87
C LYS A 101 -1.14 7.79 -16.41
N GLU A 102 -1.76 8.15 -15.30
CA GLU A 102 -2.91 7.44 -14.75
C GLU A 102 -4.09 7.59 -15.70
N VAL A 103 -4.71 6.46 -16.07
CA VAL A 103 -5.93 6.43 -16.86
C VAL A 103 -7.13 6.28 -15.94
N CYS A 104 -7.09 5.28 -15.03
CA CYS A 104 -8.13 5.06 -14.04
C CYS A 104 -7.59 4.23 -12.88
N ILE A 105 -8.33 4.25 -11.78
CA ILE A 105 -8.02 3.48 -10.57
C ILE A 105 -9.21 2.56 -10.30
N CYS A 106 -8.92 1.29 -10.04
CA CYS A 106 -9.91 0.28 -9.72
C CYS A 106 -9.62 -0.31 -8.34
N ASN A 107 -10.67 -0.58 -7.57
CA ASN A 107 -10.56 -1.13 -6.23
C ASN A 107 -10.60 -2.66 -6.20
N SER A 108 -10.88 -3.30 -7.33
CA SER A 108 -10.93 -4.75 -7.43
C SER A 108 -10.64 -5.22 -8.84
N LYS A 109 -10.31 -6.50 -8.98
CA LYS A 109 -10.11 -7.13 -10.29
C LYS A 109 -11.40 -7.14 -11.12
N ASP A 110 -12.55 -7.28 -10.45
CA ASP A 110 -13.84 -7.27 -11.12
C ASP A 110 -14.14 -5.90 -11.74
N GLU A 111 -13.77 -4.83 -11.03
CA GLU A 111 -13.92 -3.47 -11.55
C GLU A 111 -13.03 -3.25 -12.78
N LEU A 112 -11.79 -3.77 -12.75
CA LEU A 112 -10.90 -3.74 -13.92
C LEU A 112 -11.54 -4.41 -15.13
N ARG A 113 -12.09 -5.61 -14.94
CA ARG A 113 -12.73 -6.38 -16.02
C ARG A 113 -13.93 -5.65 -16.60
N LYS A 114 -14.72 -5.00 -15.75
CA LYS A 114 -15.88 -4.21 -16.18
C LYS A 114 -15.47 -3.04 -17.06
N LYS A 115 -14.27 -2.49 -16.84
CA LYS A 115 -13.72 -1.40 -17.65
C LYS A 115 -12.95 -1.88 -18.87
N GLY A 116 -12.87 -3.20 -19.08
CA GLY A 116 -12.25 -3.79 -20.26
C GLY A 116 -10.77 -4.13 -20.11
N TYR A 117 -10.25 -4.10 -18.90
CA TYR A 117 -8.84 -4.41 -18.63
C TYR A 117 -8.70 -5.77 -17.94
N ARG A 118 -7.70 -6.54 -18.35
CA ARG A 118 -7.37 -7.83 -17.74
C ARG A 118 -5.91 -7.83 -17.32
N LEU A 119 -5.64 -8.22 -16.07
CA LEU A 119 -4.27 -8.29 -15.56
C LEU A 119 -3.39 -9.22 -16.38
N GLU A 120 -3.94 -10.30 -16.89
CA GLU A 120 -3.21 -11.30 -17.67
C GLU A 120 -2.71 -10.77 -19.02
N ASP A 121 -3.32 -9.70 -19.53
CA ASP A 121 -2.99 -9.12 -20.84
C ASP A 121 -1.87 -8.08 -20.78
N TYR A 122 -1.48 -7.68 -19.58
CA TYR A 122 -0.51 -6.57 -19.41
C TYR A 122 0.67 -6.89 -18.50
#